data_dc0235184e935ebee32aadb95e7fc904
#
_entry.id   dc0235184e935ebee32aadb95e7fc904
#
_cell.length_a   1.000
_cell.length_b   1.000
_cell.length_c   1.000
_cell.angle_alpha   90.00
_cell.angle_beta   90.00
_cell.angle_gamma   90.00
#
_symmetry.space_group_name_H-M   'P 1'
#
loop_
_entity.id
_entity.type
_entity.pdbx_description
1 polymer ?
#
loop_
_entity_poly.entity_id
_entity_poly.type
_entity_poly.pdbx_seq_one_letter_code
_entity_poly.pdbx_strand_id
1 'polypeptide(L)'
;VDFGISTRLSKEESSWSNPNRLEGSIHYVSPEQTGRMNRSVDYRSDFYSLGITFYELLTGKLPFESEDLLELVHFHLAKSPVDPRKIRSEIPEALSHVILKLLSKTAEERYQTSEGLKNDLEIIRDKWLESGDAPAFPLGSTDYSHEFKIPQKLYGRESYIEALLNEFKRMTETGRPSIVLIAGYSGVGKSSLVKEINKPLTESKGYSISGKFDQYNRNVPFSAIIQVFSNLIEQILTESPERIEEWKNKIRDTLGANGKVITDVLPELEFIIGEQPPVTELGPQENANRFYLVFQNFIKIFANQDHPLAIFLDDLQWADTPSLELVKNLIEDASVNYLFLILAYRDNEVDSTHPFSALISGLEKEGFRLDKILLKPLSLENVNELLSDSLRRPTEETMSFAEIVYSKTRGNPFFINELLKQLSKEEIISYQKGSPTDSGRWVWNLEKIKNTNISDNVVELLVNRIKKLPPRTQETLKLASCIGSNFDLAIQAKILGATLKETAEALMETMQEELIVPIGDNYRLVDSMVEIEKKSR
;
A
#
# COMPACT_ATOMS: atom_id res chain seq x y z
N VAL A 1 -16.32 14.26 20.64
CA VAL A 1 -15.76 13.32 19.65
C VAL A 1 -15.98 13.95 18.29
N ASP A 2 -14.92 14.16 17.53
CA ASP A 2 -14.96 14.68 16.17
C ASP A 2 -15.02 13.51 15.19
N PHE A 3 -16.09 13.44 14.40
CA PHE A 3 -16.28 12.45 13.34
C PHE A 3 -15.95 13.00 11.94
N GLY A 4 -15.36 14.21 11.85
CA GLY A 4 -15.04 14.87 10.58
C GLY A 4 -14.10 14.10 9.67
N ILE A 5 -13.27 13.23 10.27
CA ILE A 5 -12.31 12.36 9.56
C ILE A 5 -12.71 10.88 9.58
N SER A 6 -13.94 10.54 10.01
CA SER A 6 -14.40 9.15 10.03
C SER A 6 -14.80 8.67 8.64
N THR A 7 -14.57 7.39 8.35
CA THR A 7 -14.95 6.72 7.11
C THR A 7 -15.95 5.59 7.37
N ARG A 8 -16.72 5.25 6.34
CA ARG A 8 -17.61 4.08 6.33
C ARG A 8 -17.05 2.89 5.58
N LEU A 9 -15.91 3.07 4.93
CA LEU A 9 -15.25 1.99 4.23
C LEU A 9 -14.60 1.04 5.23
N SER A 10 -14.73 -0.25 4.99
CA SER A 10 -14.14 -1.30 5.83
C SER A 10 -12.61 -1.31 5.74
N LYS A 11 -12.06 -0.78 4.64
CA LYS A 11 -10.62 -0.65 4.39
C LYS A 11 -10.37 0.55 3.49
N GLU A 12 -9.29 1.26 3.77
CA GLU A 12 -8.76 2.30 2.91
C GLU A 12 -7.31 1.95 2.54
N GLU A 13 -6.95 2.14 1.28
CA GLU A 13 -5.54 2.24 0.93
C GLU A 13 -5.13 3.69 1.19
N SER A 14 -4.23 3.87 2.17
CA SER A 14 -3.50 5.12 2.24
C SER A 14 -2.66 5.21 0.97
N SER A 15 -3.09 6.05 0.03
CA SER A 15 -2.18 6.50 -1.01
C SER A 15 -0.94 7.06 -0.33
N TRP A 16 0.22 7.02 -1.00
CA TRP A 16 1.45 7.70 -0.59
C TRP A 16 1.17 9.22 -0.49
N SER A 17 0.23 9.58 0.34
CA SER A 17 -0.13 10.94 0.54
C SER A 17 0.79 11.47 1.61
N ASN A 18 1.43 12.50 1.24
CA ASN A 18 1.86 13.63 2.02
C ASN A 18 1.76 13.43 3.54
N PRO A 19 2.91 13.30 4.26
CA PRO A 19 2.88 13.36 5.72
C PRO A 19 2.14 14.58 6.27
N ASN A 20 2.06 15.68 5.53
CA ASN A 20 1.29 16.87 5.91
C ASN A 20 -0.21 16.77 5.58
N ARG A 21 -0.65 15.74 4.85
CA ARG A 21 -2.06 15.38 4.63
C ARG A 21 -2.49 14.19 5.48
N LEU A 22 -1.64 13.74 6.41
CA LEU A 22 -2.06 12.77 7.40
C LEU A 22 -3.19 13.39 8.21
N GLU A 23 -4.35 12.79 8.13
CA GLU A 23 -5.50 13.23 8.90
C GLU A 23 -5.23 13.02 10.39
N GLY A 24 -5.42 14.08 11.15
CA GLY A 24 -5.14 14.10 12.58
C GLY A 24 -3.74 14.60 12.94
N SER A 25 -3.42 14.56 14.22
CA SER A 25 -2.09 14.93 14.70
C SER A 25 -1.08 13.81 14.41
N ILE A 26 -0.01 14.12 13.70
CA ILE A 26 1.01 13.16 13.30
C ILE A 26 1.61 12.35 14.46
N HIS A 27 1.59 12.89 15.67
CA HIS A 27 2.08 12.20 16.87
C HIS A 27 1.20 11.02 17.29
N TYR A 28 -0.04 10.94 16.79
CA TYR A 28 -1.02 9.89 17.14
C TYR A 28 -1.34 8.96 15.97
N VAL A 29 -0.72 9.18 14.81
CA VAL A 29 -0.98 8.42 13.59
C VAL A 29 -0.52 6.98 13.75
N SER A 30 -1.31 6.03 13.24
CA SER A 30 -0.90 4.63 13.21
C SER A 30 0.10 4.34 12.07
N PRO A 31 0.93 3.29 12.20
CA PRO A 31 1.89 2.90 11.17
C PRO A 31 1.27 2.78 9.77
N GLU A 32 0.10 2.15 9.65
CA GLU A 32 -0.61 1.94 8.39
C GLU A 32 -1.17 3.22 7.78
N GLN A 33 -1.56 4.21 8.60
CA GLN A 33 -2.00 5.53 8.12
C GLN A 33 -0.88 6.33 7.47
N THR A 34 0.38 6.01 7.74
CA THR A 34 1.52 6.68 7.11
C THR A 34 1.64 6.40 5.61
N GLY A 35 0.90 5.41 5.07
CA GLY A 35 1.00 4.95 3.69
C GLY A 35 2.30 4.22 3.35
N ARG A 36 3.19 4.02 4.34
CA ARG A 36 4.51 3.41 4.16
C ARG A 36 4.58 1.96 4.65
N MET A 37 3.46 1.35 4.94
CA MET A 37 3.31 -0.08 5.21
C MET A 37 2.49 -0.77 4.14
N ASN A 38 2.76 -2.06 3.92
CA ASN A 38 1.93 -2.92 3.07
C ASN A 38 0.67 -3.37 3.83
N ARG A 39 -0.07 -2.39 4.34
CA ARG A 39 -1.28 -2.60 5.15
C ARG A 39 -2.32 -1.55 4.80
N SER A 40 -3.57 -1.97 4.65
CA SER A 40 -4.70 -1.04 4.56
C SER A 40 -5.08 -0.51 5.94
N VAL A 41 -5.57 0.72 5.97
CA VAL A 41 -6.11 1.36 7.18
C VAL A 41 -7.46 0.72 7.52
N ASP A 42 -7.66 0.32 8.76
CA ASP A 42 -8.95 -0.11 9.29
C ASP A 42 -9.16 0.43 10.71
N TYR A 43 -10.30 0.09 11.36
CA TYR A 43 -10.64 0.57 12.71
C TYR A 43 -9.58 0.30 13.77
N ARG A 44 -8.64 -0.64 13.56
CA ARG A 44 -7.55 -0.93 14.51
C ARG A 44 -6.49 0.16 14.54
N SER A 45 -6.52 1.09 13.58
CA SER A 45 -5.75 2.34 13.62
C SER A 45 -6.15 3.23 14.80
N ASP A 46 -7.45 3.25 15.14
CA ASP A 46 -7.95 3.99 16.31
C ASP A 46 -7.42 3.40 17.63
N PHE A 47 -7.21 2.08 17.68
CA PHE A 47 -6.60 1.45 18.86
C PHE A 47 -5.15 1.88 19.07
N TYR A 48 -4.40 2.08 17.96
CA TYR A 48 -3.04 2.62 18.07
C TYR A 48 -3.05 4.06 18.60
N SER A 49 -3.89 4.91 18.05
CA SER A 49 -4.05 6.31 18.50
C SER A 49 -4.50 6.38 19.97
N LEU A 50 -5.38 5.47 20.39
CA LEU A 50 -5.77 5.30 21.78
C LEU A 50 -4.58 4.88 22.65
N GLY A 51 -3.72 3.99 22.15
CA GLY A 51 -2.49 3.58 22.82
C GLY A 51 -1.53 4.75 23.06
N ILE A 52 -1.34 5.64 22.06
CA ILE A 52 -0.57 6.88 22.21
C ILE A 52 -1.19 7.76 23.30
N THR A 53 -2.50 7.94 23.25
CA THR A 53 -3.23 8.76 24.22
C THR A 53 -3.08 8.23 25.64
N PHE A 54 -3.21 6.93 25.86
CA PHE A 54 -3.02 6.31 27.16
C PHE A 54 -1.58 6.43 27.65
N TYR A 55 -0.61 6.26 26.74
CA TYR A 55 0.81 6.44 27.07
C TYR A 55 1.06 7.86 27.57
N GLU A 56 0.60 8.87 26.84
CA GLU A 56 0.78 10.28 27.21
C GLU A 56 0.05 10.64 28.51
N LEU A 57 -1.20 10.21 28.69
CA LEU A 57 -1.97 10.46 29.91
C LEU A 57 -1.28 9.91 31.17
N LEU A 58 -0.66 8.74 31.07
CA LEU A 58 -0.05 8.08 32.21
C LEU A 58 1.39 8.52 32.47
N THR A 59 2.16 8.84 31.43
CA THR A 59 3.57 9.21 31.56
C THR A 59 3.84 10.71 31.51
N GLY A 60 2.89 11.50 31.01
CA GLY A 60 3.06 12.93 30.73
C GLY A 60 3.96 13.22 29.52
N LYS A 61 4.27 12.20 28.71
CA LYS A 61 5.15 12.31 27.52
C LYS A 61 4.59 11.49 26.36
N LEU A 62 4.87 11.92 25.15
CA LEU A 62 4.60 11.11 23.95
C LEU A 62 5.60 9.93 23.88
N PRO A 63 5.21 8.78 23.31
CA PRO A 63 6.14 7.65 23.12
C PRO A 63 7.21 7.93 22.07
N PHE A 64 6.91 8.85 21.12
CA PHE A 64 7.79 9.25 20.04
C PHE A 64 7.71 10.77 19.84
N GLU A 65 8.88 11.41 19.78
CA GLU A 65 9.03 12.85 19.54
C GLU A 65 10.21 13.05 18.58
N SER A 66 10.02 13.87 17.56
CA SER A 66 11.06 14.39 16.66
C SER A 66 10.57 15.68 16.00
N GLU A 67 11.50 16.59 15.72
CA GLU A 67 11.25 17.77 14.89
C GLU A 67 11.24 17.42 13.39
N ASP A 68 11.91 16.32 13.00
CA ASP A 68 11.89 15.78 11.65
C ASP A 68 10.66 14.88 11.45
N LEU A 69 9.79 15.28 10.54
CA LEU A 69 8.56 14.58 10.21
C LEU A 69 8.79 13.15 9.72
N LEU A 70 9.83 12.94 8.88
CA LEU A 70 10.18 11.62 8.36
C LEU A 70 10.73 10.71 9.46
N GLU A 71 11.50 11.27 10.39
CA GLU A 71 11.99 10.54 11.55
C GLU A 71 10.84 10.14 12.48
N LEU A 72 9.86 11.01 12.69
CA LEU A 72 8.67 10.70 13.48
C LEU A 72 7.85 9.58 12.83
N VAL A 73 7.64 9.65 11.51
CA VAL A 73 7.00 8.56 10.74
C VAL A 73 7.78 7.26 10.90
N HIS A 74 9.12 7.30 10.81
CA HIS A 74 9.96 6.13 11.05
C HIS A 74 9.77 5.56 12.47
N PHE A 75 9.63 6.40 13.49
CA PHE A 75 9.39 5.94 14.86
C PHE A 75 8.04 5.21 14.98
N HIS A 76 7.00 5.70 14.32
CA HIS A 76 5.72 5.00 14.27
C HIS A 76 5.83 3.64 13.55
N LEU A 77 6.64 3.54 12.50
CA LEU A 77 6.81 2.31 11.72
C LEU A 77 7.67 1.24 12.42
N ALA A 78 8.75 1.63 13.07
CA ALA A 78 9.80 0.70 13.45
C ALA A 78 10.26 0.77 14.91
N LYS A 79 10.26 1.95 15.53
CA LYS A 79 10.81 2.12 16.88
C LYS A 79 9.85 1.59 17.94
N SER A 80 10.33 0.70 18.80
CA SER A 80 9.55 0.26 19.96
C SER A 80 9.42 1.39 20.99
N PRO A 81 8.22 1.63 21.53
CA PRO A 81 8.04 2.61 22.60
C PRO A 81 8.78 2.17 23.87
N VAL A 82 9.22 3.13 24.63
CA VAL A 82 9.78 2.84 25.97
C VAL A 82 8.65 2.32 26.87
N ASP A 83 8.91 1.29 27.66
CA ASP A 83 7.93 0.80 28.62
C ASP A 83 7.46 1.93 29.55
N PRO A 84 6.14 2.23 29.65
CA PRO A 84 5.60 3.27 30.53
C PRO A 84 6.11 3.20 31.97
N ARG A 85 6.36 2.00 32.49
CA ARG A 85 6.88 1.76 33.84
C ARG A 85 8.32 2.24 34.03
N LYS A 86 9.11 2.34 32.97
CA LYS A 86 10.46 2.92 33.03
C LYS A 86 10.43 4.43 33.24
N ILE A 87 9.32 5.08 32.89
CA ILE A 87 9.12 6.51 33.10
C ILE A 87 8.42 6.74 34.45
N ARG A 88 7.41 5.93 34.75
CA ARG A 88 6.60 6.05 35.97
C ARG A 88 6.31 4.66 36.56
N SER A 89 7.08 4.28 37.55
CA SER A 89 7.07 2.94 38.16
C SER A 89 5.76 2.55 38.85
N GLU A 90 4.90 3.54 39.19
CA GLU A 90 3.60 3.34 39.82
C GLU A 90 2.53 2.78 38.85
N ILE A 91 2.79 2.78 37.55
CA ILE A 91 1.86 2.23 36.57
C ILE A 91 1.77 0.72 36.77
N PRO A 92 0.55 0.14 36.91
CA PRO A 92 0.38 -1.31 37.01
C PRO A 92 0.96 -2.04 35.80
N GLU A 93 1.58 -3.21 36.07
CA GLU A 93 2.24 -3.98 35.01
C GLU A 93 1.29 -4.38 33.88
N ALA A 94 0.11 -4.89 34.24
CA ALA A 94 -0.90 -5.25 33.25
C ALA A 94 -1.34 -4.06 32.38
N LEU A 95 -1.46 -2.86 32.96
CA LEU A 95 -1.84 -1.65 32.22
C LEU A 95 -0.72 -1.21 31.25
N SER A 96 0.54 -1.31 31.67
CA SER A 96 1.69 -1.07 30.78
C SER A 96 1.65 -2.03 29.58
N HIS A 97 1.39 -3.30 29.79
CA HIS A 97 1.27 -4.29 28.73
C HIS A 97 0.10 -4.03 27.79
N VAL A 98 -1.05 -3.56 28.28
CA VAL A 98 -2.19 -3.12 27.44
C VAL A 98 -1.75 -1.99 26.51
N ILE A 99 -1.05 -0.98 27.03
CA ILE A 99 -0.56 0.14 26.22
C ILE A 99 0.42 -0.35 25.15
N LEU A 100 1.39 -1.17 25.51
CA LEU A 100 2.37 -1.72 24.57
C LEU A 100 1.69 -2.59 23.48
N LYS A 101 0.66 -3.35 23.86
CA LYS A 101 -0.15 -4.12 22.89
C LYS A 101 -0.91 -3.21 21.92
N LEU A 102 -1.52 -2.12 22.39
CA LEU A 102 -2.16 -1.12 21.54
C LEU A 102 -1.16 -0.46 20.57
N LEU A 103 0.09 -0.24 21.02
CA LEU A 103 1.18 0.36 20.26
C LEU A 103 1.95 -0.64 19.37
N SER A 104 1.48 -1.88 19.24
CA SER A 104 2.07 -2.87 18.33
C SER A 104 2.06 -2.34 16.91
N LYS A 105 3.15 -2.60 16.16
CA LYS A 105 3.34 -2.04 14.82
C LYS A 105 2.39 -2.66 13.79
N THR A 106 2.09 -3.93 13.94
CA THR A 106 1.13 -4.65 13.09
C THR A 106 -0.26 -4.64 13.74
N ALA A 107 -1.29 -4.35 12.96
CA ALA A 107 -2.66 -4.29 13.45
C ALA A 107 -3.15 -5.65 13.99
N GLU A 108 -2.60 -6.75 13.48
CA GLU A 108 -2.90 -8.12 13.91
C GLU A 108 -2.46 -8.40 15.35
N GLU A 109 -1.42 -7.74 15.84
CA GLU A 109 -0.90 -7.90 17.22
C GLU A 109 -1.63 -7.02 18.24
N ARG A 110 -2.39 -6.01 17.77
CA ARG A 110 -3.21 -5.15 18.62
C ARG A 110 -4.48 -5.89 19.08
N TYR A 111 -5.30 -5.21 19.87
CA TYR A 111 -6.66 -5.68 20.10
C TYR A 111 -7.45 -5.72 18.79
N GLN A 112 -8.27 -6.77 18.65
CA GLN A 112 -9.11 -6.97 17.47
C GLN A 112 -10.54 -6.47 17.69
N THR A 113 -10.93 -6.20 18.94
CA THR A 113 -12.26 -5.69 19.29
C THR A 113 -12.18 -4.71 20.46
N SER A 114 -13.09 -3.74 20.49
CA SER A 114 -13.24 -2.86 21.65
C SER A 114 -13.69 -3.61 22.91
N GLU A 115 -14.43 -4.70 22.75
CA GLU A 115 -14.88 -5.53 23.85
C GLU A 115 -13.74 -6.28 24.50
N GLY A 116 -12.80 -6.83 23.69
CA GLY A 116 -11.58 -7.48 24.22
C GLY A 116 -10.72 -6.52 25.04
N LEU A 117 -10.52 -5.29 24.53
CA LEU A 117 -9.82 -4.24 25.28
C LEU A 117 -10.55 -3.87 26.57
N LYS A 118 -11.87 -3.67 26.50
CA LYS A 118 -12.71 -3.33 27.66
C LYS A 118 -12.61 -4.40 28.74
N ASN A 119 -12.72 -5.67 28.39
CA ASN A 119 -12.64 -6.78 29.34
C ASN A 119 -11.30 -6.82 30.08
N ASP A 120 -10.19 -6.63 29.36
CA ASP A 120 -8.86 -6.59 30.02
C ASP A 120 -8.74 -5.38 30.96
N LEU A 121 -9.25 -4.20 30.56
CA LEU A 121 -9.26 -3.01 31.42
C LEU A 121 -10.16 -3.19 32.66
N GLU A 122 -11.29 -3.89 32.55
CA GLU A 122 -12.15 -4.21 33.68
C GLU A 122 -11.45 -5.16 34.66
N ILE A 123 -10.75 -6.19 34.18
CA ILE A 123 -9.95 -7.08 35.01
C ILE A 123 -8.84 -6.30 35.77
N ILE A 124 -8.17 -5.37 35.07
CA ILE A 124 -7.14 -4.51 35.68
C ILE A 124 -7.74 -3.62 36.75
N ARG A 125 -8.88 -2.97 36.45
CA ARG A 125 -9.60 -2.12 37.43
C ARG A 125 -9.97 -2.89 38.69
N ASP A 126 -10.56 -4.07 38.53
CA ASP A 126 -11.07 -4.85 39.65
C ASP A 126 -9.90 -5.34 40.55
N LYS A 127 -8.81 -5.84 39.94
CA LYS A 127 -7.60 -6.19 40.68
C LYS A 127 -6.98 -5.00 41.41
N TRP A 128 -6.92 -3.84 40.75
CA TRP A 128 -6.40 -2.61 41.33
C TRP A 128 -7.23 -2.16 42.55
N LEU A 129 -8.57 -2.26 42.47
CA LEU A 129 -9.46 -1.90 43.55
C LEU A 129 -9.36 -2.90 44.74
N GLU A 130 -9.06 -4.16 44.48
CA GLU A 130 -8.94 -5.20 45.51
C GLU A 130 -7.60 -5.15 46.24
N SER A 131 -6.49 -4.94 45.56
CA SER A 131 -5.15 -5.12 46.08
C SER A 131 -4.23 -3.90 45.98
N GLY A 132 -4.64 -2.86 45.25
CA GLY A 132 -3.78 -1.71 44.92
C GLY A 132 -2.71 -2.04 43.88
N ASP A 133 -2.77 -3.21 43.25
CA ASP A 133 -1.86 -3.65 42.19
C ASP A 133 -2.60 -4.47 41.13
N ALA A 134 -2.07 -4.50 39.90
CA ALA A 134 -2.56 -5.33 38.81
C ALA A 134 -1.37 -6.00 38.10
N PRO A 135 -0.94 -7.17 38.56
CA PRO A 135 0.14 -7.92 37.94
C PRO A 135 -0.23 -8.39 36.52
N ALA A 136 0.80 -8.68 35.72
CA ALA A 136 0.62 -9.17 34.35
C ALA A 136 -0.25 -10.44 34.30
N PHE A 137 -1.05 -10.51 33.23
CA PHE A 137 -1.85 -11.68 32.85
C PHE A 137 -1.93 -11.79 31.32
N PRO A 138 -2.35 -12.94 30.77
CA PRO A 138 -2.51 -13.09 29.30
C PRO A 138 -3.59 -12.15 28.76
N LEU A 139 -3.16 -11.10 28.03
CA LEU A 139 -4.06 -10.11 27.44
C LEU A 139 -4.77 -10.65 26.20
N GLY A 140 -6.01 -10.19 25.99
CA GLY A 140 -6.79 -10.52 24.79
C GLY A 140 -7.33 -11.94 24.78
N SER A 141 -7.45 -12.60 25.93
CA SER A 141 -7.99 -13.96 26.02
C SER A 141 -9.45 -14.06 25.53
N THR A 142 -10.20 -12.96 25.57
CA THR A 142 -11.59 -12.82 25.10
C THR A 142 -11.72 -11.93 23.86
N ASP A 143 -10.60 -11.55 23.25
CA ASP A 143 -10.56 -10.62 22.13
C ASP A 143 -10.78 -11.33 20.77
N TYR A 144 -12.02 -11.68 20.49
CA TYR A 144 -12.41 -12.40 19.28
C TYR A 144 -13.25 -11.51 18.36
N SER A 145 -12.71 -11.20 17.16
CA SER A 145 -13.51 -10.57 16.11
C SER A 145 -14.53 -11.58 15.56
N HIS A 146 -15.79 -11.17 15.48
CA HIS A 146 -16.86 -11.92 14.82
C HIS A 146 -16.87 -11.71 13.30
N GLU A 147 -16.05 -10.77 12.81
CA GLU A 147 -15.87 -10.50 11.39
C GLU A 147 -14.72 -11.35 10.83
N PHE A 148 -14.98 -12.04 9.71
CA PHE A 148 -13.94 -12.82 9.04
C PHE A 148 -12.93 -11.87 8.39
N LYS A 149 -11.67 -12.02 8.77
CA LYS A 149 -10.56 -11.21 8.22
C LYS A 149 -9.43 -12.09 7.75
N ILE A 150 -8.97 -11.80 6.54
CA ILE A 150 -7.78 -12.43 5.98
C ILE A 150 -6.58 -11.57 6.42
N PRO A 151 -5.59 -12.13 7.11
CA PRO A 151 -4.39 -11.41 7.51
C PRO A 151 -3.65 -10.85 6.29
N GLN A 152 -3.07 -9.65 6.44
CA GLN A 152 -2.30 -9.00 5.37
C GLN A 152 -0.81 -9.40 5.37
N LYS A 153 -0.42 -10.36 6.19
CA LYS A 153 0.91 -10.97 6.23
C LYS A 153 1.22 -11.66 4.90
N LEU A 154 2.46 -11.60 4.47
CA LEU A 154 2.96 -12.30 3.29
C LEU A 154 3.43 -13.70 3.69
N TYR A 155 2.70 -14.72 3.29
CA TYR A 155 3.00 -16.12 3.58
C TYR A 155 3.95 -16.71 2.53
N GLY A 156 5.00 -17.43 2.98
CA GLY A 156 5.97 -18.09 2.11
C GLY A 156 6.72 -17.13 1.17
N ARG A 157 6.96 -15.90 1.64
CA ARG A 157 7.67 -14.86 0.90
C ARG A 157 8.99 -14.43 1.55
N GLU A 158 9.34 -15.04 2.68
CA GLU A 158 10.47 -14.65 3.53
C GLU A 158 11.78 -14.58 2.74
N SER A 159 12.09 -15.60 1.94
CA SER A 159 13.31 -15.65 1.12
C SER A 159 13.32 -14.61 0.00
N TYR A 160 12.16 -14.28 -0.57
CA TYR A 160 12.04 -13.25 -1.61
C TYR A 160 12.18 -11.85 -1.01
N ILE A 161 11.59 -11.63 0.19
CA ILE A 161 11.74 -10.38 0.96
C ILE A 161 13.21 -10.19 1.32
N GLU A 162 13.86 -11.22 1.86
CA GLU A 162 15.28 -11.17 2.23
C GLU A 162 16.16 -10.83 1.03
N ALA A 163 15.93 -11.47 -0.12
CA ALA A 163 16.67 -11.19 -1.35
C ALA A 163 16.50 -9.72 -1.80
N LEU A 164 15.26 -9.20 -1.77
CA LEU A 164 14.96 -7.82 -2.14
C LEU A 164 15.63 -6.82 -1.18
N LEU A 165 15.56 -7.08 0.12
CA LEU A 165 16.14 -6.23 1.16
C LEU A 165 17.68 -6.24 1.13
N ASN A 166 18.29 -7.39 0.83
CA ASN A 166 19.73 -7.49 0.68
C ASN A 166 20.26 -6.66 -0.50
N GLU A 167 19.54 -6.64 -1.64
CA GLU A 167 19.89 -5.81 -2.77
C GLU A 167 19.71 -4.31 -2.49
N PHE A 168 18.67 -3.94 -1.76
CA PHE A 168 18.49 -2.56 -1.30
C PHE A 168 19.63 -2.14 -0.36
N LYS A 169 19.98 -2.98 0.61
CA LYS A 169 21.09 -2.73 1.53
C LYS A 169 22.43 -2.59 0.78
N ARG A 170 22.69 -3.47 -0.20
CA ARG A 170 23.88 -3.36 -1.05
C ARG A 170 23.95 -2.02 -1.77
N MET A 171 22.83 -1.55 -2.32
CA MET A 171 22.74 -0.25 -2.99
C MET A 171 23.06 0.90 -2.01
N THR A 172 22.46 0.89 -0.82
CA THR A 172 22.71 1.96 0.18
C THR A 172 24.15 1.98 0.69
N GLU A 173 24.77 0.81 0.87
CA GLU A 173 26.16 0.69 1.35
C GLU A 173 27.20 1.07 0.28
N THR A 174 26.94 0.73 -0.98
CA THR A 174 27.91 0.93 -2.08
C THR A 174 27.69 2.21 -2.88
N GLY A 175 26.50 2.80 -2.79
CA GLY A 175 26.03 3.88 -3.66
C GLY A 175 25.71 3.44 -5.10
N ARG A 176 26.06 2.20 -5.50
CA ARG A 176 25.86 1.72 -6.87
C ARG A 176 24.39 1.36 -7.11
N PRO A 177 23.84 1.69 -8.28
CA PRO A 177 22.48 1.31 -8.62
C PRO A 177 22.26 -0.20 -8.49
N SER A 178 21.07 -0.60 -8.06
CA SER A 178 20.65 -2.00 -8.05
C SER A 178 19.37 -2.16 -8.85
N ILE A 179 19.32 -3.21 -9.66
CA ILE A 179 18.20 -3.49 -10.55
C ILE A 179 17.66 -4.87 -10.20
N VAL A 180 16.40 -4.91 -9.81
CA VAL A 180 15.71 -6.17 -9.47
C VAL A 180 14.56 -6.40 -10.44
N LEU A 181 14.56 -7.56 -11.08
CA LEU A 181 13.49 -8.02 -11.96
C LEU A 181 12.55 -8.95 -11.18
N ILE A 182 11.27 -8.61 -11.12
CA ILE A 182 10.26 -9.46 -10.45
C ILE A 182 9.31 -10.02 -11.50
N ALA A 183 9.48 -11.32 -11.77
CA ALA A 183 8.63 -12.06 -12.69
C ALA A 183 7.57 -12.88 -11.93
N GLY A 184 6.42 -13.10 -12.56
CA GLY A 184 5.38 -13.98 -12.03
C GLY A 184 3.99 -13.67 -12.55
N TYR A 185 3.09 -14.63 -12.44
CA TYR A 185 1.72 -14.52 -12.93
C TYR A 185 0.94 -13.35 -12.30
N SER A 186 -0.18 -12.99 -12.94
CA SER A 186 -1.13 -12.03 -12.38
C SER A 186 -1.66 -12.51 -11.02
N GLY A 187 -1.76 -11.60 -10.04
CA GLY A 187 -2.30 -11.92 -8.71
C GLY A 187 -1.37 -12.70 -7.79
N VAL A 188 -0.12 -13.00 -8.20
CA VAL A 188 0.84 -13.77 -7.38
C VAL A 188 1.45 -12.98 -6.21
N GLY A 189 1.24 -11.64 -6.18
CA GLY A 189 1.70 -10.76 -5.09
C GLY A 189 2.98 -9.97 -5.38
N LYS A 190 3.32 -9.68 -6.65
CA LYS A 190 4.52 -8.87 -7.02
C LYS A 190 4.53 -7.51 -6.33
N SER A 191 3.47 -6.73 -6.49
CA SER A 191 3.38 -5.39 -5.92
C SER A 191 3.36 -5.42 -4.38
N SER A 192 2.78 -6.46 -3.77
CA SER A 192 2.82 -6.66 -2.30
C SER A 192 4.24 -6.94 -1.80
N LEU A 193 5.02 -7.73 -2.55
CA LEU A 193 6.44 -7.97 -2.21
C LEU A 193 7.25 -6.68 -2.24
N VAL A 194 7.04 -5.85 -3.26
CA VAL A 194 7.78 -4.57 -3.41
C VAL A 194 7.48 -3.59 -2.27
N LYS A 195 6.26 -3.58 -1.77
CA LYS A 195 5.88 -2.71 -0.65
C LYS A 195 6.69 -2.97 0.63
N GLU A 196 7.30 -4.15 0.79
CA GLU A 196 8.16 -4.46 1.95
C GLU A 196 9.44 -3.62 2.01
N ILE A 197 9.85 -2.99 0.89
CA ILE A 197 11.01 -2.07 0.86
C ILE A 197 10.72 -0.73 1.52
N ASN A 198 9.46 -0.38 1.71
CA ASN A 198 9.07 0.94 2.21
C ASN A 198 9.61 1.20 3.61
N LYS A 199 9.69 0.17 4.46
CA LYS A 199 10.22 0.31 5.82
C LYS A 199 11.70 0.69 5.80
N PRO A 200 12.64 -0.11 5.23
CA PRO A 200 14.06 0.26 5.20
C PRO A 200 14.34 1.53 4.40
N LEU A 201 13.53 1.82 3.38
CA LEU A 201 13.65 3.06 2.62
C LEU A 201 13.31 4.29 3.47
N THR A 202 12.27 4.19 4.32
CA THR A 202 11.93 5.26 5.26
C THR A 202 13.01 5.44 6.31
N GLU A 203 13.64 4.35 6.79
CA GLU A 203 14.81 4.41 7.69
C GLU A 203 15.97 5.18 7.07
N SER A 204 16.14 5.05 5.75
CA SER A 204 17.18 5.75 4.99
C SER A 204 16.75 7.15 4.49
N LYS A 205 15.60 7.68 4.94
CA LYS A 205 15.00 8.94 4.46
C LYS A 205 14.81 9.00 2.94
N GLY A 206 14.66 7.84 2.30
CA GLY A 206 14.56 7.71 0.85
C GLY A 206 13.13 7.93 0.33
N TYR A 207 13.04 8.11 -0.98
CA TYR A 207 11.77 8.21 -1.71
C TYR A 207 11.44 6.89 -2.38
N SER A 208 10.18 6.45 -2.26
CA SER A 208 9.63 5.33 -3.03
C SER A 208 8.55 5.86 -3.95
N ILE A 209 8.70 5.60 -5.21
CA ILE A 209 7.77 6.02 -6.24
C ILE A 209 7.42 4.83 -7.13
N SER A 210 6.15 4.76 -7.54
CA SER A 210 5.66 3.63 -8.32
C SER A 210 4.83 4.09 -9.50
N GLY A 211 4.96 3.38 -10.61
CA GLY A 211 4.17 3.58 -11.81
C GLY A 211 3.79 2.25 -12.43
N LYS A 212 2.67 2.25 -13.11
CA LYS A 212 2.11 1.07 -13.74
C LYS A 212 1.84 1.34 -15.20
N PHE A 213 2.39 0.48 -16.07
CA PHE A 213 2.02 0.50 -17.48
C PHE A 213 0.63 -0.08 -17.69
N ASP A 214 -0.12 0.52 -18.63
CA ASP A 214 -1.48 0.14 -18.92
C ASP A 214 -1.58 -0.36 -20.37
N GLN A 215 -2.31 -1.45 -20.56
CA GLN A 215 -2.53 -2.04 -21.87
C GLN A 215 -3.18 -1.07 -22.87
N TYR A 216 -4.02 -0.15 -22.40
CA TYR A 216 -4.75 0.81 -23.23
C TYR A 216 -3.96 2.09 -23.53
N ASN A 217 -2.93 2.40 -22.73
CA ASN A 217 -2.11 3.61 -22.85
C ASN A 217 -0.75 3.39 -23.54
N ARG A 218 -0.55 2.25 -24.21
CA ARG A 218 0.71 1.93 -24.91
C ARG A 218 1.15 2.99 -25.95
N ASN A 219 0.21 3.78 -26.45
CA ASN A 219 0.46 4.83 -27.44
C ASN A 219 0.81 6.18 -26.82
N VAL A 220 0.77 6.31 -25.50
CA VAL A 220 1.15 7.53 -24.77
C VAL A 220 2.56 7.32 -24.19
N PRO A 221 3.59 7.88 -24.84
CA PRO A 221 4.96 7.70 -24.38
C PRO A 221 5.13 8.20 -22.93
N PHE A 222 5.94 7.47 -22.17
CA PHE A 222 6.32 7.82 -20.80
C PHE A 222 5.18 7.87 -19.77
N SER A 223 3.96 7.43 -20.09
CA SER A 223 2.80 7.61 -19.21
C SER A 223 3.02 7.11 -17.78
N ALA A 224 3.58 5.91 -17.61
CA ALA A 224 3.90 5.35 -16.28
C ALA A 224 5.03 6.12 -15.58
N ILE A 225 6.02 6.59 -16.32
CA ILE A 225 7.16 7.34 -15.79
C ILE A 225 6.73 8.74 -15.36
N ILE A 226 5.90 9.41 -16.16
CA ILE A 226 5.29 10.69 -15.81
C ILE A 226 4.52 10.55 -14.49
N GLN A 227 3.65 9.54 -14.38
CA GLN A 227 2.90 9.27 -13.14
C GLN A 227 3.82 9.09 -11.92
N VAL A 228 4.91 8.35 -12.06
CA VAL A 228 5.91 8.15 -11.02
C VAL A 228 6.46 9.48 -10.50
N PHE A 229 6.84 10.38 -11.41
CA PHE A 229 7.46 11.65 -11.03
C PHE A 229 6.45 12.72 -10.63
N SER A 230 5.22 12.72 -11.16
CA SER A 230 4.12 13.53 -10.63
C SER A 230 3.89 13.21 -9.15
N ASN A 231 3.83 11.93 -8.79
CA ASN A 231 3.68 11.51 -7.38
C ASN A 231 4.88 11.97 -6.51
N LEU A 232 6.11 11.98 -7.06
CA LEU A 232 7.28 12.50 -6.33
C LEU A 232 7.18 14.01 -6.10
N ILE A 233 6.79 14.75 -7.12
CA ILE A 233 6.61 16.22 -7.03
C ILE A 233 5.53 16.55 -6.00
N GLU A 234 4.42 15.84 -6.02
CA GLU A 234 3.37 15.98 -5.02
C GLU A 234 3.91 15.72 -3.60
N GLN A 235 4.74 14.70 -3.40
CA GLN A 235 5.38 14.45 -2.10
C GLN A 235 6.26 15.63 -1.67
N ILE A 236 7.10 16.16 -2.57
CA ILE A 236 7.98 17.31 -2.29
C ILE A 236 7.20 18.57 -1.94
N LEU A 237 6.09 18.84 -2.67
CA LEU A 237 5.23 20.00 -2.41
C LEU A 237 4.62 20.02 -1.01
N THR A 238 4.80 18.98 -0.25
CA THR A 238 4.27 18.79 1.09
C THR A 238 5.32 18.93 2.18
N GLU A 239 6.56 19.09 1.79
CA GLU A 239 7.65 19.35 2.71
C GLU A 239 7.59 20.80 3.25
N SER A 240 8.45 21.14 4.21
CA SER A 240 8.49 22.49 4.74
C SER A 240 8.86 23.52 3.65
N PRO A 241 8.46 24.80 3.77
CA PRO A 241 8.81 25.83 2.81
C PRO A 241 10.33 25.94 2.56
N GLU A 242 11.15 25.73 3.59
CA GLU A 242 12.61 25.74 3.51
C GLU A 242 13.13 24.59 2.62
N ARG A 243 12.56 23.39 2.80
CA ARG A 243 12.91 22.21 1.99
C ARG A 243 12.45 22.36 0.54
N ILE A 244 11.28 22.93 0.30
CA ILE A 244 10.79 23.22 -1.06
C ILE A 244 11.73 24.21 -1.76
N GLU A 245 12.22 25.25 -1.06
CA GLU A 245 13.17 26.20 -1.65
C GLU A 245 14.55 25.55 -1.92
N GLU A 246 15.02 24.61 -1.09
CA GLU A 246 16.20 23.80 -1.38
C GLU A 246 16.02 22.97 -2.67
N TRP A 247 14.87 22.27 -2.81
CA TRP A 247 14.54 21.50 -4.01
C TRP A 247 14.47 22.39 -5.24
N LYS A 248 13.82 23.54 -5.14
CA LYS A 248 13.72 24.52 -6.22
C LYS A 248 15.10 24.94 -6.73
N ASN A 249 16.02 25.25 -5.83
CA ASN A 249 17.38 25.64 -6.20
C ASN A 249 18.14 24.48 -6.87
N LYS A 250 18.12 23.27 -6.28
CA LYS A 250 18.76 22.08 -6.85
C LYS A 250 18.22 21.75 -8.26
N ILE A 251 16.90 21.80 -8.43
CA ILE A 251 16.25 21.50 -9.72
C ILE A 251 16.62 22.55 -10.76
N ARG A 252 16.52 23.84 -10.42
CA ARG A 252 16.89 24.95 -11.33
C ARG A 252 18.36 24.90 -11.75
N ASP A 253 19.26 24.67 -10.81
CA ASP A 253 20.69 24.57 -11.09
C ASP A 253 21.02 23.42 -12.03
N THR A 254 20.33 22.29 -11.87
CA THR A 254 20.55 21.10 -12.69
C THR A 254 19.92 21.21 -14.09
N LEU A 255 18.70 21.73 -14.17
CA LEU A 255 17.98 21.83 -15.46
C LEU A 255 18.42 23.05 -16.27
N GLY A 256 18.84 24.14 -15.62
CA GLY A 256 19.27 25.37 -16.30
C GLY A 256 18.23 25.86 -17.29
N ALA A 257 18.68 26.14 -18.53
CA ALA A 257 17.79 26.60 -19.61
C ALA A 257 16.85 25.50 -20.18
N ASN A 258 16.98 24.25 -19.75
CA ASN A 258 16.18 23.13 -20.24
C ASN A 258 14.96 22.79 -19.33
N GLY A 259 14.66 23.60 -18.33
CA GLY A 259 13.53 23.37 -17.41
C GLY A 259 12.22 23.10 -18.12
N LYS A 260 11.94 23.80 -19.23
CA LYS A 260 10.73 23.63 -20.02
C LYS A 260 10.57 22.22 -20.60
N VAL A 261 11.66 21.53 -20.90
CA VAL A 261 11.62 20.13 -21.41
C VAL A 261 10.93 19.19 -20.40
N ILE A 262 11.16 19.42 -19.10
CA ILE A 262 10.54 18.61 -18.04
C ILE A 262 9.12 19.14 -17.73
N THR A 263 8.93 20.46 -17.62
CA THR A 263 7.59 20.99 -17.28
C THR A 263 6.55 20.78 -18.39
N ASP A 264 6.96 20.52 -19.62
CA ASP A 264 6.03 20.12 -20.70
C ASP A 264 5.45 18.70 -20.49
N VAL A 265 6.15 17.83 -19.78
CA VAL A 265 5.68 16.46 -19.44
C VAL A 265 5.26 16.31 -17.98
N LEU A 266 5.72 17.17 -17.11
CA LEU A 266 5.44 17.22 -15.67
C LEU A 266 5.03 18.65 -15.28
N PRO A 267 3.82 19.11 -15.63
CA PRO A 267 3.38 20.49 -15.37
C PRO A 267 3.38 20.86 -13.89
N GLU A 268 3.18 19.87 -13.00
CA GLU A 268 3.19 20.07 -11.55
C GLU A 268 4.54 20.59 -11.03
N LEU A 269 5.62 20.35 -11.77
CA LEU A 269 6.95 20.86 -11.41
C LEU A 269 7.00 22.40 -11.43
N GLU A 270 6.14 23.06 -12.20
CA GLU A 270 6.04 24.52 -12.22
C GLU A 270 5.61 25.11 -10.86
N PHE A 271 4.91 24.35 -10.02
CA PHE A 271 4.60 24.76 -8.65
C PHE A 271 5.87 24.90 -7.77
N ILE A 272 6.95 24.19 -8.10
CA ILE A 272 8.23 24.27 -7.38
C ILE A 272 9.14 25.29 -8.05
N ILE A 273 9.40 25.14 -9.36
CA ILE A 273 10.44 25.94 -10.04
C ILE A 273 9.90 27.20 -10.75
N GLY A 274 8.56 27.34 -10.82
CA GLY A 274 7.91 28.41 -11.57
C GLY A 274 7.90 28.18 -13.07
N GLU A 275 7.22 29.06 -13.81
CA GLU A 275 7.15 29.01 -15.27
C GLU A 275 8.55 29.06 -15.90
N GLN A 276 8.78 28.23 -16.91
CA GLN A 276 10.08 28.09 -17.57
C GLN A 276 10.08 28.72 -18.95
N PRO A 277 11.17 29.37 -19.37
CA PRO A 277 11.28 29.95 -20.70
C PRO A 277 11.25 28.85 -21.77
N PRO A 278 10.72 29.15 -22.97
CA PRO A 278 10.71 28.19 -24.07
C PRO A 278 12.13 27.79 -24.47
N VAL A 279 12.31 26.52 -24.83
CA VAL A 279 13.59 25.99 -25.28
C VAL A 279 13.70 26.12 -26.81
N THR A 280 14.94 26.19 -27.31
CA THR A 280 15.19 26.19 -28.75
C THR A 280 14.66 24.92 -29.41
N GLU A 281 13.92 25.06 -30.51
CA GLU A 281 13.48 23.93 -31.30
C GLU A 281 14.67 23.25 -31.99
N LEU A 282 14.72 21.93 -31.92
CA LEU A 282 15.73 21.08 -32.54
C LEU A 282 15.03 20.06 -33.47
N GLY A 283 15.81 19.32 -34.25
CA GLY A 283 15.27 18.19 -35.00
C GLY A 283 14.68 17.09 -34.13
N PRO A 284 13.81 16.22 -34.66
CA PRO A 284 13.14 15.19 -33.82
C PRO A 284 14.09 14.31 -33.01
N GLN A 285 15.19 13.84 -33.64
CA GLN A 285 16.19 13.00 -32.97
C GLN A 285 16.97 13.77 -31.87
N GLU A 286 17.31 15.00 -32.14
CA GLU A 286 18.03 15.86 -31.19
C GLU A 286 17.14 16.24 -30.00
N ASN A 287 15.84 16.48 -30.26
CA ASN A 287 14.85 16.70 -29.18
C ASN A 287 14.69 15.47 -28.30
N ALA A 288 14.64 14.26 -28.87
CA ALA A 288 14.57 13.01 -28.10
C ALA A 288 15.83 12.83 -27.23
N ASN A 289 17.01 13.02 -27.80
CA ASN A 289 18.27 12.91 -27.06
C ASN A 289 18.37 13.96 -25.93
N ARG A 290 17.94 15.20 -26.21
CA ARG A 290 17.86 16.25 -25.19
C ARG A 290 16.91 15.85 -24.06
N PHE A 291 15.73 15.33 -24.39
CA PHE A 291 14.77 14.86 -23.40
C PHE A 291 15.38 13.79 -22.48
N TYR A 292 15.99 12.74 -23.05
CA TYR A 292 16.63 11.69 -22.26
C TYR A 292 17.71 12.23 -21.33
N LEU A 293 18.60 13.07 -21.84
CA LEU A 293 19.67 13.67 -21.03
C LEU A 293 19.13 14.53 -19.89
N VAL A 294 18.16 15.40 -20.18
CA VAL A 294 17.57 16.30 -19.20
C VAL A 294 16.80 15.50 -18.14
N PHE A 295 16.06 14.47 -18.57
CA PHE A 295 15.30 13.62 -17.66
C PHE A 295 16.21 12.76 -16.77
N GLN A 296 17.31 12.22 -17.29
CA GLN A 296 18.34 11.54 -16.50
C GLN A 296 18.93 12.47 -15.42
N ASN A 297 19.28 13.69 -15.79
CA ASN A 297 19.81 14.65 -14.85
C ASN A 297 18.77 15.04 -13.79
N PHE A 298 17.50 15.12 -14.16
CA PHE A 298 16.39 15.34 -13.24
C PHE A 298 16.27 14.20 -12.22
N ILE A 299 16.34 12.94 -12.64
CA ILE A 299 16.28 11.79 -11.73
C ILE A 299 17.44 11.81 -10.72
N LYS A 300 18.65 12.16 -11.15
CA LYS A 300 19.85 12.20 -10.29
C LYS A 300 19.73 13.19 -9.13
N ILE A 301 18.89 14.22 -9.24
CA ILE A 301 18.67 15.18 -8.16
C ILE A 301 18.12 14.46 -6.92
N PHE A 302 17.24 13.46 -7.13
CA PHE A 302 16.52 12.77 -6.07
C PHE A 302 17.24 11.50 -5.60
N ALA A 303 18.13 10.93 -6.40
CA ALA A 303 18.86 9.69 -6.09
C ALA A 303 20.27 10.02 -5.55
N ASN A 304 20.41 10.14 -4.24
CA ASN A 304 21.67 10.47 -3.57
C ASN A 304 21.79 9.76 -2.20
N GLN A 305 22.92 9.92 -1.54
CA GLN A 305 23.21 9.24 -0.26
C GLN A 305 22.22 9.63 0.85
N ASP A 306 21.82 10.89 0.90
CA ASP A 306 20.91 11.40 1.93
C ASP A 306 19.47 10.94 1.68
N HIS A 307 19.14 10.69 0.42
CA HIS A 307 17.80 10.31 -0.04
C HIS A 307 17.91 9.24 -1.14
N PRO A 308 18.09 7.95 -0.81
CA PRO A 308 18.02 6.87 -1.80
C PRO A 308 16.67 6.88 -2.52
N LEU A 309 16.67 6.64 -3.83
CA LEU A 309 15.47 6.63 -4.65
C LEU A 309 15.13 5.20 -5.07
N ALA A 310 13.96 4.71 -4.69
CA ALA A 310 13.40 3.46 -5.19
C ALA A 310 12.30 3.75 -6.21
N ILE A 311 12.47 3.23 -7.42
CA ILE A 311 11.50 3.32 -8.51
C ILE A 311 10.95 1.93 -8.79
N PHE A 312 9.65 1.77 -8.61
CA PHE A 312 8.94 0.56 -8.96
C PHE A 312 8.11 0.76 -10.23
N LEU A 313 8.42 0.01 -11.29
CA LEU A 313 7.66 -0.01 -12.54
C LEU A 313 6.96 -1.37 -12.67
N ASP A 314 5.64 -1.36 -12.70
CA ASP A 314 4.81 -2.56 -12.78
C ASP A 314 4.25 -2.78 -14.19
N ASP A 315 3.94 -4.03 -14.51
CA ASP A 315 3.34 -4.47 -15.77
C ASP A 315 4.15 -4.06 -17.04
N LEU A 316 5.50 -4.23 -17.00
CA LEU A 316 6.40 -3.87 -18.11
C LEU A 316 6.13 -4.62 -19.41
N GLN A 317 5.33 -5.68 -19.41
CA GLN A 317 4.85 -6.29 -20.66
C GLN A 317 4.00 -5.33 -21.52
N TRP A 318 3.57 -4.20 -20.95
CA TRP A 318 2.81 -3.16 -21.67
C TRP A 318 3.59 -1.86 -21.87
N ALA A 319 4.88 -1.86 -21.53
CA ALA A 319 5.72 -0.68 -21.65
C ALA A 319 5.89 -0.24 -23.11
N ASP A 320 5.84 1.06 -23.34
CA ASP A 320 6.17 1.68 -24.61
C ASP A 320 7.69 1.71 -24.87
N THR A 321 8.10 1.71 -26.12
CA THR A 321 9.53 1.70 -26.50
C THR A 321 10.31 2.89 -25.95
N PRO A 322 9.83 4.15 -26.03
CA PRO A 322 10.52 5.29 -25.42
C PRO A 322 10.76 5.15 -23.93
N SER A 323 9.80 4.60 -23.18
CA SER A 323 9.97 4.33 -21.74
C SER A 323 11.05 3.28 -21.48
N LEU A 324 11.11 2.21 -22.30
CA LEU A 324 12.16 1.19 -22.19
C LEU A 324 13.53 1.76 -22.53
N GLU A 325 13.64 2.65 -23.52
CA GLU A 325 14.88 3.35 -23.85
C GLU A 325 15.33 4.29 -22.70
N LEU A 326 14.41 5.00 -22.06
CA LEU A 326 14.73 5.83 -20.89
C LEU A 326 15.26 4.98 -19.73
N VAL A 327 14.60 3.85 -19.44
CA VAL A 327 15.06 2.89 -18.42
C VAL A 327 16.45 2.36 -18.76
N LYS A 328 16.70 2.01 -20.03
CA LYS A 328 18.02 1.56 -20.50
C LYS A 328 19.09 2.62 -20.25
N ASN A 329 18.86 3.84 -20.74
CA ASN A 329 19.79 4.95 -20.60
C ASN A 329 20.09 5.26 -19.12
N LEU A 330 19.09 5.13 -18.24
CA LEU A 330 19.26 5.34 -16.80
C LEU A 330 20.14 4.25 -16.15
N ILE A 331 20.04 3.00 -16.62
CA ILE A 331 20.85 1.89 -16.14
C ILE A 331 22.30 1.98 -16.63
N GLU A 332 22.50 2.40 -17.90
CA GLU A 332 23.81 2.52 -18.53
C GLU A 332 24.61 3.74 -18.03
N ASP A 333 23.96 4.73 -17.43
CA ASP A 333 24.61 5.92 -16.93
C ASP A 333 25.41 5.68 -15.66
N ALA A 334 26.73 5.60 -15.78
CA ALA A 334 27.65 5.38 -14.67
C ALA A 334 27.64 6.47 -13.58
N SER A 335 27.02 7.63 -13.84
CA SER A 335 26.91 8.73 -12.87
C SER A 335 25.66 8.64 -11.99
N VAL A 336 24.75 7.73 -12.27
CA VAL A 336 23.59 7.44 -11.41
C VAL A 336 24.06 6.68 -10.18
N ASN A 337 23.69 7.15 -9.01
CA ASN A 337 24.02 6.54 -7.73
C ASN A 337 22.77 6.45 -6.87
N TYR A 338 22.75 5.58 -5.85
CA TYR A 338 21.67 5.43 -4.87
C TYR A 338 20.27 5.23 -5.49
N LEU A 339 20.23 4.60 -6.67
CA LEU A 339 19.00 4.24 -7.36
C LEU A 339 18.69 2.75 -7.18
N PHE A 340 17.49 2.46 -6.68
CA PHE A 340 16.94 1.12 -6.59
C PHE A 340 15.81 0.95 -7.60
N LEU A 341 16.07 0.25 -8.68
CA LEU A 341 15.11 0.07 -9.77
C LEU A 341 14.48 -1.32 -9.69
N ILE A 342 13.17 -1.38 -9.51
CA ILE A 342 12.40 -2.62 -9.43
C ILE A 342 11.48 -2.69 -10.65
N LEU A 343 11.67 -3.71 -11.46
CA LEU A 343 10.97 -3.90 -12.73
C LEU A 343 10.12 -5.18 -12.66
N ALA A 344 8.79 -5.04 -12.60
CA ALA A 344 7.89 -6.17 -12.50
C ALA A 344 7.15 -6.43 -13.83
N TYR A 345 7.02 -7.70 -14.17
CA TYR A 345 6.37 -8.13 -15.40
C TYR A 345 5.70 -9.51 -15.22
N ARG A 346 4.84 -9.86 -16.17
CA ARG A 346 4.22 -11.18 -16.24
C ARG A 346 5.05 -12.07 -17.17
N ASP A 347 5.64 -13.12 -16.59
CA ASP A 347 6.51 -14.04 -17.32
C ASP A 347 5.81 -14.79 -18.45
N ASN A 348 4.50 -15.03 -18.35
CA ASN A 348 3.69 -15.65 -19.40
C ASN A 348 3.30 -14.71 -20.54
N GLU A 349 3.49 -13.38 -20.40
CA GLU A 349 3.17 -12.38 -21.43
C GLU A 349 4.43 -11.79 -22.09
N VAL A 350 5.63 -12.18 -21.63
CA VAL A 350 6.92 -11.67 -22.13
C VAL A 350 7.72 -12.84 -22.70
N ASP A 351 7.65 -13.01 -24.03
CA ASP A 351 8.44 -14.00 -24.75
C ASP A 351 9.81 -13.44 -25.20
N SER A 352 10.61 -14.27 -25.90
CA SER A 352 11.94 -13.89 -26.37
C SER A 352 11.95 -12.78 -27.43
N THR A 353 10.82 -12.49 -28.07
CA THR A 353 10.66 -11.45 -29.11
C THR A 353 10.15 -10.13 -28.52
N HIS A 354 9.76 -10.13 -27.27
CA HIS A 354 9.22 -8.95 -26.60
C HIS A 354 10.30 -7.86 -26.43
N PRO A 355 10.00 -6.55 -26.65
CA PRO A 355 10.97 -5.47 -26.51
C PRO A 355 11.66 -5.44 -25.12
N PHE A 356 10.92 -5.74 -24.06
CA PHE A 356 11.47 -5.82 -22.71
C PHE A 356 12.48 -6.98 -22.57
N SER A 357 12.24 -8.15 -23.20
CA SER A 357 13.21 -9.25 -23.22
C SER A 357 14.50 -8.85 -23.95
N ALA A 358 14.37 -8.11 -25.05
CA ALA A 358 15.53 -7.60 -25.79
C ALA A 358 16.35 -6.63 -24.94
N LEU A 359 15.70 -5.72 -24.20
CA LEU A 359 16.36 -4.82 -23.24
C LEU A 359 17.15 -5.60 -22.20
N ILE A 360 16.52 -6.55 -21.49
CA ILE A 360 17.16 -7.35 -20.44
C ILE A 360 18.36 -8.12 -21.01
N SER A 361 18.20 -8.79 -22.15
CA SER A 361 19.27 -9.54 -22.80
C SER A 361 20.44 -8.65 -23.27
N GLY A 362 20.14 -7.41 -23.67
CA GLY A 362 21.14 -6.39 -24.01
C GLY A 362 21.98 -6.01 -22.79
N LEU A 363 21.34 -5.62 -21.70
CA LEU A 363 22.00 -5.24 -20.46
C LEU A 363 22.85 -6.38 -19.86
N GLU A 364 22.37 -7.62 -19.90
CA GLU A 364 23.15 -8.80 -19.47
C GLU A 364 24.43 -9.01 -20.31
N LYS A 365 24.34 -8.83 -21.63
CA LYS A 365 25.51 -8.93 -22.53
C LYS A 365 26.53 -7.82 -22.29
N GLU A 366 26.08 -6.65 -21.87
CA GLU A 366 26.94 -5.53 -21.52
C GLU A 366 27.53 -5.65 -20.10
N GLY A 367 27.14 -6.71 -19.36
CA GLY A 367 27.71 -7.05 -18.05
C GLY A 367 27.00 -6.38 -16.89
N PHE A 368 25.81 -5.79 -17.08
CA PHE A 368 25.02 -5.28 -15.97
C PHE A 368 24.48 -6.41 -15.11
N ARG A 369 24.56 -6.22 -13.79
CA ARG A 369 24.00 -7.15 -12.82
C ARG A 369 22.50 -6.90 -12.68
N LEU A 370 21.70 -7.92 -13.03
CA LEU A 370 20.26 -7.94 -12.90
C LEU A 370 19.86 -9.07 -11.95
N ASP A 371 19.34 -8.72 -10.77
CA ASP A 371 18.90 -9.71 -9.79
C ASP A 371 17.45 -10.13 -10.11
N LYS A 372 17.24 -11.44 -10.34
CA LYS A 372 15.95 -11.97 -10.82
C LYS A 372 15.22 -12.71 -9.70
N ILE A 373 14.00 -12.27 -9.42
CA ILE A 373 13.07 -12.91 -8.51
C ILE A 373 11.90 -13.48 -9.32
N LEU A 374 11.81 -14.82 -9.39
CA LEU A 374 10.64 -15.50 -9.96
C LEU A 374 9.67 -15.85 -8.84
N LEU A 375 8.60 -15.08 -8.72
CA LEU A 375 7.60 -15.24 -7.67
C LEU A 375 6.60 -16.34 -8.04
N LYS A 376 6.64 -17.44 -7.29
CA LYS A 376 5.77 -18.61 -7.49
C LYS A 376 4.46 -18.48 -6.68
N PRO A 377 3.38 -19.18 -7.05
CA PRO A 377 2.22 -19.35 -6.19
C PRO A 377 2.59 -19.88 -4.79
N LEU A 378 1.70 -19.72 -3.82
CA LEU A 378 1.87 -20.26 -2.47
C LEU A 378 1.86 -21.80 -2.52
N SER A 379 2.66 -22.43 -1.66
CA SER A 379 2.57 -23.88 -1.44
C SER A 379 1.30 -24.23 -0.64
N LEU A 380 0.97 -25.52 -0.58
CA LEU A 380 -0.15 -25.99 0.24
C LEU A 380 0.05 -25.64 1.72
N GLU A 381 1.27 -25.76 2.22
CA GLU A 381 1.65 -25.42 3.59
C GLU A 381 1.39 -23.92 3.88
N ASN A 382 1.80 -23.04 2.96
CA ASN A 382 1.57 -21.59 3.11
C ASN A 382 0.08 -21.22 3.04
N VAL A 383 -0.70 -21.93 2.19
CA VAL A 383 -2.16 -21.77 2.16
C VAL A 383 -2.78 -22.22 3.47
N ASN A 384 -2.30 -23.32 4.05
CA ASN A 384 -2.74 -23.82 5.33
C ASN A 384 -2.41 -22.86 6.48
N GLU A 385 -1.20 -22.29 6.49
CA GLU A 385 -0.80 -21.26 7.46
C GLU A 385 -1.71 -20.02 7.38
N LEU A 386 -1.99 -19.52 6.15
CA LEU A 386 -2.92 -18.42 5.93
C LEU A 386 -4.33 -18.73 6.47
N LEU A 387 -4.84 -19.94 6.25
CA LEU A 387 -6.14 -20.36 6.77
C LEU A 387 -6.14 -20.52 8.29
N SER A 388 -5.08 -21.09 8.84
CA SER A 388 -4.87 -21.22 10.28
C SER A 388 -4.95 -19.86 10.97
N ASP A 389 -4.19 -18.86 10.46
CA ASP A 389 -4.19 -17.50 10.98
C ASP A 389 -5.56 -16.80 10.78
N SER A 390 -6.20 -16.99 9.60
CA SER A 390 -7.51 -16.37 9.30
C SER A 390 -8.64 -16.89 10.19
N LEU A 391 -8.60 -18.19 10.49
CA LEU A 391 -9.63 -18.89 11.27
C LEU A 391 -9.27 -19.05 12.74
N ARG A 392 -8.04 -18.70 13.11
CA ARG A 392 -7.47 -18.90 14.46
C ARG A 392 -7.64 -20.34 14.93
N ARG A 393 -7.26 -21.27 14.06
CA ARG A 393 -7.33 -22.72 14.31
C ARG A 393 -5.98 -23.35 14.05
N PRO A 394 -5.61 -24.41 14.75
CA PRO A 394 -4.38 -25.15 14.47
C PRO A 394 -4.31 -25.63 13.01
N THR A 395 -3.11 -25.68 12.46
CA THR A 395 -2.86 -26.10 11.06
C THR A 395 -3.34 -27.52 10.76
N GLU A 396 -3.39 -28.39 11.78
CA GLU A 396 -3.90 -29.76 11.68
C GLU A 396 -5.41 -29.79 11.39
N GLU A 397 -6.16 -28.81 11.92
CA GLU A 397 -7.60 -28.72 11.73
C GLU A 397 -7.97 -28.05 10.40
N THR A 398 -7.13 -27.17 9.88
CA THR A 398 -7.38 -26.43 8.64
C THR A 398 -6.85 -27.13 7.39
N MET A 399 -6.03 -28.19 7.51
CA MET A 399 -5.39 -28.85 6.40
C MET A 399 -6.37 -29.33 5.32
N SER A 400 -7.44 -30.01 5.70
CA SER A 400 -8.45 -30.50 4.73
C SER A 400 -9.15 -29.36 3.98
N PHE A 401 -9.29 -28.19 4.62
CA PHE A 401 -9.80 -27.00 3.97
C PHE A 401 -8.75 -26.40 3.02
N ALA A 402 -7.49 -26.34 3.46
CA ALA A 402 -6.37 -25.87 2.65
C ALA A 402 -6.19 -26.68 1.36
N GLU A 403 -6.32 -28.01 1.42
CA GLU A 403 -6.28 -28.88 0.24
C GLU A 403 -7.34 -28.50 -0.80
N ILE A 404 -8.58 -28.22 -0.36
CA ILE A 404 -9.66 -27.81 -1.26
C ILE A 404 -9.37 -26.43 -1.86
N VAL A 405 -8.98 -25.46 -1.03
CA VAL A 405 -8.61 -24.10 -1.48
C VAL A 405 -7.45 -24.16 -2.48
N TYR A 406 -6.41 -24.91 -2.16
CA TYR A 406 -5.24 -25.08 -3.03
C TYR A 406 -5.62 -25.73 -4.37
N SER A 407 -6.44 -26.78 -4.35
CA SER A 407 -6.90 -27.46 -5.58
C SER A 407 -7.65 -26.52 -6.53
N LYS A 408 -8.43 -25.58 -5.97
CA LYS A 408 -9.23 -24.60 -6.71
C LYS A 408 -8.43 -23.39 -7.18
N THR A 409 -7.44 -22.94 -6.41
CA THR A 409 -6.72 -21.67 -6.63
C THR A 409 -5.30 -21.86 -7.13
N ARG A 410 -4.80 -23.12 -7.07
CA ARG A 410 -3.40 -23.48 -7.36
C ARG A 410 -2.40 -22.63 -6.58
N GLY A 411 -2.78 -22.16 -5.38
CA GLY A 411 -1.94 -21.34 -4.52
C GLY A 411 -1.80 -19.87 -4.96
N ASN A 412 -2.59 -19.39 -5.91
CA ASN A 412 -2.57 -17.98 -6.29
C ASN A 412 -3.23 -17.13 -5.20
N PRO A 413 -2.50 -16.19 -4.55
CA PRO A 413 -3.01 -15.39 -3.42
C PRO A 413 -4.28 -14.59 -3.74
N PHE A 414 -4.38 -14.04 -4.94
CA PHE A 414 -5.56 -13.29 -5.35
C PHE A 414 -6.81 -14.19 -5.34
N PHE A 415 -6.72 -15.37 -5.96
CA PHE A 415 -7.86 -16.31 -5.98
C PHE A 415 -8.18 -16.86 -4.61
N ILE A 416 -7.17 -17.09 -3.75
CA ILE A 416 -7.39 -17.51 -2.37
C ILE A 416 -8.21 -16.47 -1.63
N ASN A 417 -7.80 -15.19 -1.69
CA ASN A 417 -8.49 -14.10 -1.02
C ASN A 417 -9.93 -13.94 -1.51
N GLU A 418 -10.15 -14.00 -2.83
CA GLU A 418 -11.49 -13.88 -3.39
C GLU A 418 -12.39 -15.08 -3.03
N LEU A 419 -11.84 -16.30 -3.01
CA LEU A 419 -12.55 -17.48 -2.53
C LEU A 419 -12.98 -17.31 -1.07
N LEU A 420 -12.05 -16.95 -0.20
CA LEU A 420 -12.33 -16.81 1.23
C LEU A 420 -13.36 -15.72 1.51
N LYS A 421 -13.28 -14.58 0.81
CA LYS A 421 -14.29 -13.52 0.88
C LYS A 421 -15.68 -14.04 0.45
N GLN A 422 -15.73 -14.78 -0.65
CA GLN A 422 -16.99 -15.36 -1.13
C GLN A 422 -17.56 -16.36 -0.12
N LEU A 423 -16.75 -17.28 0.40
CA LEU A 423 -17.17 -18.27 1.38
C LEU A 423 -17.68 -17.63 2.68
N SER A 424 -17.09 -16.52 3.10
CA SER A 424 -17.56 -15.75 4.25
C SER A 424 -18.87 -15.02 3.96
N LYS A 425 -19.02 -14.39 2.79
CA LYS A 425 -20.25 -13.71 2.37
C LYS A 425 -21.45 -14.68 2.22
N GLU A 426 -21.17 -15.90 1.80
CA GLU A 426 -22.17 -16.99 1.68
C GLU A 426 -22.41 -17.76 2.99
N GLU A 427 -21.84 -17.30 4.11
CA GLU A 427 -21.90 -17.93 5.44
C GLU A 427 -21.46 -19.40 5.46
N ILE A 428 -20.65 -19.84 4.49
CA ILE A 428 -20.03 -21.16 4.44
C ILE A 428 -18.90 -21.25 5.47
N ILE A 429 -18.22 -20.11 5.70
CA ILE A 429 -17.36 -19.84 6.84
C ILE A 429 -18.15 -18.94 7.78
N SER A 430 -18.39 -19.37 9.01
CA SER A 430 -19.17 -18.62 9.99
C SER A 430 -18.60 -18.74 11.39
N TYR A 431 -18.86 -17.72 12.20
CA TYR A 431 -18.44 -17.72 13.60
C TYR A 431 -19.56 -18.27 14.48
N GLN A 432 -19.30 -19.38 15.17
CA GLN A 432 -20.19 -19.91 16.20
C GLN A 432 -19.84 -19.25 17.54
N LYS A 433 -20.80 -18.51 18.09
CA LYS A 433 -20.68 -17.95 19.44
C LYS A 433 -20.55 -19.08 20.45
N GLY A 434 -19.58 -19.00 21.32
CA GLY A 434 -19.42 -19.90 22.45
C GLY A 434 -20.45 -19.65 23.56
N SER A 435 -20.48 -20.52 24.56
CA SER A 435 -21.18 -20.30 25.83
C SER A 435 -20.40 -19.29 26.68
N PRO A 436 -20.97 -18.78 27.79
CA PRO A 436 -20.24 -17.88 28.71
C PRO A 436 -18.92 -18.43 29.26
N THR A 437 -18.70 -19.74 29.13
CA THR A 437 -17.50 -20.46 29.59
C THR A 437 -16.63 -20.98 28.45
N ASP A 438 -17.03 -20.80 27.19
CA ASP A 438 -16.28 -21.27 26.01
C ASP A 438 -16.17 -20.13 24.99
N SER A 439 -14.97 -19.83 24.56
CA SER A 439 -14.72 -18.87 23.49
C SER A 439 -15.30 -19.39 22.19
N GLY A 440 -16.09 -18.58 21.48
CA GLY A 440 -16.63 -18.94 20.17
C GLY A 440 -15.53 -19.32 19.16
N ARG A 441 -15.90 -19.98 18.10
CA ARG A 441 -14.97 -20.51 17.11
C ARG A 441 -15.45 -20.34 15.68
N TRP A 442 -14.52 -20.21 14.76
CA TRP A 442 -14.77 -20.29 13.33
C TRP A 442 -15.07 -21.74 12.93
N VAL A 443 -16.11 -21.92 12.12
CA VAL A 443 -16.52 -23.21 11.55
C VAL A 443 -16.72 -23.05 10.06
N TRP A 444 -16.56 -24.14 9.34
CA TRP A 444 -16.73 -24.18 7.88
C TRP A 444 -17.33 -25.51 7.43
N ASN A 445 -17.96 -25.51 6.26
CA ASN A 445 -18.58 -26.68 5.68
C ASN A 445 -17.79 -27.16 4.45
N LEU A 446 -17.01 -28.23 4.59
CA LEU A 446 -16.16 -28.79 3.53
C LEU A 446 -16.93 -29.19 2.28
N GLU A 447 -18.12 -29.77 2.41
CA GLU A 447 -18.95 -30.20 1.27
C GLU A 447 -19.44 -28.99 0.46
N LYS A 448 -19.91 -27.94 1.14
CA LYS A 448 -20.27 -26.69 0.45
C LYS A 448 -19.07 -26.03 -0.23
N ILE A 449 -17.91 -26.01 0.41
CA ILE A 449 -16.67 -25.46 -0.17
C ILE A 449 -16.27 -26.22 -1.43
N LYS A 450 -16.34 -27.57 -1.42
CA LYS A 450 -16.07 -28.39 -2.62
C LYS A 450 -16.98 -28.02 -3.78
N ASN A 451 -18.24 -27.76 -3.51
CA ASN A 451 -19.27 -27.47 -4.52
C ASN A 451 -19.29 -26.00 -4.96
N THR A 452 -18.59 -25.10 -4.28
CA THR A 452 -18.48 -23.69 -4.68
C THR A 452 -17.67 -23.59 -5.96
N ASN A 453 -18.27 -23.11 -7.04
CA ASN A 453 -17.58 -22.88 -8.30
C ASN A 453 -16.77 -21.59 -8.23
N ILE A 454 -15.48 -21.71 -8.53
CA ILE A 454 -14.60 -20.55 -8.76
C ILE A 454 -14.11 -20.68 -10.19
N SER A 455 -14.18 -19.56 -10.91
CA SER A 455 -13.53 -19.49 -12.21
C SER A 455 -12.01 -19.46 -12.05
N ASP A 456 -11.31 -20.27 -12.84
CA ASP A 456 -9.86 -20.27 -12.94
C ASP A 456 -9.32 -18.97 -13.58
N ASN A 457 -10.21 -18.04 -13.95
CA ASN A 457 -9.90 -16.80 -14.62
C ASN A 457 -10.33 -15.60 -13.77
N VAL A 458 -9.35 -14.76 -13.39
CA VAL A 458 -9.57 -13.48 -12.67
C VAL A 458 -10.64 -12.63 -13.35
N VAL A 459 -10.60 -12.57 -14.69
CA VAL A 459 -11.53 -11.74 -15.47
C VAL A 459 -12.96 -12.25 -15.30
N GLU A 460 -13.17 -13.56 -15.38
CA GLU A 460 -14.51 -14.14 -15.25
C GLU A 460 -15.09 -13.98 -13.84
N LEU A 461 -14.24 -14.08 -12.83
CA LEU A 461 -14.61 -13.83 -11.44
C LEU A 461 -15.05 -12.38 -11.24
N LEU A 462 -14.26 -11.42 -11.73
CA LEU A 462 -14.61 -10.00 -11.66
C LEU A 462 -15.85 -9.67 -12.49
N VAL A 463 -15.99 -10.23 -13.69
CA VAL A 463 -17.21 -10.08 -14.52
C VAL A 463 -18.45 -10.58 -13.78
N ASN A 464 -18.36 -11.72 -13.10
CA ASN A 464 -19.48 -12.25 -12.32
C ASN A 464 -19.84 -11.36 -11.13
N ARG A 465 -18.86 -10.71 -10.49
CA ARG A 465 -19.11 -9.70 -9.46
C ARG A 465 -19.79 -8.46 -10.05
N ILE A 466 -19.25 -7.92 -11.13
CA ILE A 466 -19.81 -6.74 -11.81
C ILE A 466 -21.24 -6.98 -12.28
N LYS A 467 -21.55 -8.18 -12.81
CA LYS A 467 -22.92 -8.54 -13.24
C LYS A 467 -23.95 -8.55 -12.12
N LYS A 468 -23.53 -8.69 -10.86
CA LYS A 468 -24.41 -8.64 -9.69
C LYS A 468 -24.76 -7.22 -9.25
N LEU A 469 -24.02 -6.22 -9.71
CA LEU A 469 -24.28 -4.81 -9.41
C LEU A 469 -25.50 -4.28 -10.16
N PRO A 470 -26.14 -3.19 -9.67
CA PRO A 470 -27.23 -2.53 -10.39
C PRO A 470 -26.82 -2.09 -11.80
N PRO A 471 -27.75 -2.07 -12.78
CA PRO A 471 -27.41 -1.72 -14.15
C PRO A 471 -26.73 -0.33 -14.30
N ARG A 472 -27.17 0.66 -13.52
CA ARG A 472 -26.56 2.00 -13.52
C ARG A 472 -25.09 1.97 -13.04
N THR A 473 -24.82 1.20 -12.00
CA THR A 473 -23.45 1.00 -11.49
C THR A 473 -22.58 0.29 -12.52
N GLN A 474 -23.11 -0.74 -13.20
CA GLN A 474 -22.38 -1.42 -14.28
C GLN A 474 -22.03 -0.47 -15.43
N GLU A 475 -22.97 0.39 -15.84
CA GLU A 475 -22.75 1.38 -16.91
C GLU A 475 -21.69 2.41 -16.49
N THR A 476 -21.77 2.90 -15.26
CA THR A 476 -20.76 3.81 -14.69
C THR A 476 -19.36 3.19 -14.73
N LEU A 477 -19.21 1.93 -14.31
CA LEU A 477 -17.93 1.22 -14.36
C LEU A 477 -17.41 1.01 -15.79
N LYS A 478 -18.29 0.68 -16.74
CA LYS A 478 -17.90 0.53 -18.15
C LYS A 478 -17.31 1.83 -18.71
N LEU A 479 -17.95 2.94 -18.44
CA LEU A 479 -17.46 4.25 -18.88
C LEU A 479 -16.19 4.66 -18.16
N ALA A 480 -16.08 4.41 -16.84
CA ALA A 480 -14.85 4.62 -16.09
C ALA A 480 -13.67 3.84 -16.68
N SER A 481 -13.88 2.57 -17.07
CA SER A 481 -12.85 1.74 -17.69
C SER A 481 -12.36 2.28 -19.05
N CYS A 482 -13.18 3.06 -19.77
CA CYS A 482 -12.78 3.73 -21.01
C CYS A 482 -11.88 4.95 -20.75
N ILE A 483 -11.93 5.54 -19.55
CA ILE A 483 -11.04 6.65 -19.18
C ILE A 483 -9.65 6.12 -18.81
N GLY A 484 -9.59 5.00 -18.12
CA GLY A 484 -8.34 4.35 -17.72
C GLY A 484 -8.40 3.68 -16.36
N SER A 485 -7.22 3.31 -15.82
CA SER A 485 -7.09 2.74 -14.49
C SER A 485 -7.41 3.74 -13.37
N ASN A 486 -7.17 5.03 -13.63
CA ASN A 486 -7.53 6.15 -12.76
C ASN A 486 -8.50 7.08 -13.50
N PHE A 487 -9.51 7.57 -12.82
CA PHE A 487 -10.47 8.50 -13.39
C PHE A 487 -10.93 9.53 -12.35
N ASP A 488 -11.20 10.74 -12.84
CA ASP A 488 -11.74 11.83 -12.05
C ASP A 488 -13.27 11.78 -12.00
N LEU A 489 -13.85 11.97 -10.83
CA LEU A 489 -15.29 11.91 -10.61
C LEU A 489 -16.06 12.98 -11.41
N ALA A 490 -15.50 14.18 -11.59
CA ALA A 490 -16.15 15.25 -12.32
C ALA A 490 -16.14 14.98 -13.83
N ILE A 491 -15.06 14.40 -14.34
CA ILE A 491 -14.98 13.95 -15.74
C ILE A 491 -15.99 12.83 -15.98
N GLN A 492 -16.06 11.85 -15.08
CA GLN A 492 -17.00 10.75 -15.15
C GLN A 492 -18.46 11.23 -15.15
N ALA A 493 -18.80 12.16 -14.27
CA ALA A 493 -20.13 12.77 -14.19
C ALA A 493 -20.53 13.46 -15.50
N LYS A 494 -19.60 14.21 -16.13
CA LYS A 494 -19.82 14.85 -17.43
C LYS A 494 -20.08 13.84 -18.54
N ILE A 495 -19.31 12.74 -18.58
CA ILE A 495 -19.49 11.68 -19.58
C ILE A 495 -20.84 11.00 -19.43
N LEU A 496 -21.28 10.76 -18.20
CA LEU A 496 -22.58 10.17 -17.88
C LEU A 496 -23.77 11.13 -18.08
N GLY A 497 -23.52 12.42 -18.24
CA GLY A 497 -24.59 13.44 -18.24
C GLY A 497 -25.34 13.49 -16.90
N ALA A 498 -24.66 13.11 -15.80
CA ALA A 498 -25.21 13.03 -14.46
C ALA A 498 -24.57 14.07 -13.54
N THR A 499 -25.15 14.29 -12.36
CA THR A 499 -24.54 15.12 -11.33
C THR A 499 -23.38 14.38 -10.64
N LEU A 500 -22.46 15.14 -10.03
CA LEU A 500 -21.37 14.56 -9.20
C LEU A 500 -21.92 13.60 -8.14
N LYS A 501 -23.00 14.00 -7.48
CA LYS A 501 -23.67 13.21 -6.46
C LYS A 501 -24.20 11.88 -7.00
N GLU A 502 -24.96 11.90 -8.07
CA GLU A 502 -25.51 10.67 -8.67
C GLU A 502 -24.43 9.72 -9.15
N THR A 503 -23.32 10.27 -9.65
CA THR A 503 -22.16 9.47 -10.08
C THR A 503 -21.45 8.85 -8.87
N ALA A 504 -21.27 9.62 -7.80
CA ALA A 504 -20.67 9.12 -6.56
C ALA A 504 -21.54 8.05 -5.89
N GLU A 505 -22.86 8.25 -5.82
CA GLU A 505 -23.81 7.23 -5.30
C GLU A 505 -23.74 5.93 -6.11
N ALA A 506 -23.61 6.01 -7.44
CA ALA A 506 -23.45 4.82 -8.29
C ALA A 506 -22.12 4.12 -8.07
N LEU A 507 -21.05 4.85 -7.71
CA LEU A 507 -19.74 4.28 -7.44
C LEU A 507 -19.57 3.78 -5.98
N MET A 508 -20.40 4.22 -5.04
CA MET A 508 -20.29 3.82 -3.62
C MET A 508 -20.37 2.31 -3.43
N GLU A 509 -21.30 1.66 -4.13
CA GLU A 509 -21.45 0.21 -4.06
C GLU A 509 -20.23 -0.53 -4.62
N THR A 510 -19.57 0.03 -5.63
CA THR A 510 -18.33 -0.54 -6.19
C THR A 510 -17.13 -0.38 -5.27
N MET A 511 -17.09 0.68 -4.47
CA MET A 511 -16.10 0.87 -3.41
C MET A 511 -16.35 -0.12 -2.26
N GLN A 512 -17.60 -0.33 -1.86
CA GLN A 512 -17.94 -1.33 -0.83
C GLN A 512 -17.61 -2.75 -1.27
N GLU A 513 -17.76 -3.06 -2.56
CA GLU A 513 -17.36 -4.35 -3.14
C GLU A 513 -15.85 -4.41 -3.47
N GLU A 514 -15.06 -3.41 -3.11
CA GLU A 514 -13.61 -3.33 -3.37
C GLU A 514 -13.24 -3.50 -4.86
N LEU A 515 -14.12 -3.08 -5.79
CA LEU A 515 -13.85 -3.09 -7.23
C LEU A 515 -13.11 -1.83 -7.69
N ILE A 516 -13.32 -0.73 -6.99
CA ILE A 516 -12.56 0.52 -7.13
C ILE A 516 -12.14 1.01 -5.76
N VAL A 517 -11.04 1.76 -5.73
CA VAL A 517 -10.49 2.36 -4.51
C VAL A 517 -10.41 3.88 -4.74
N PRO A 518 -10.89 4.70 -3.80
CA PRO A 518 -10.74 6.14 -3.91
C PRO A 518 -9.26 6.53 -3.75
N ILE A 519 -8.82 7.49 -4.56
CA ILE A 519 -7.49 8.10 -4.43
C ILE A 519 -7.68 9.48 -3.81
N GLY A 520 -7.13 9.69 -2.60
CA GLY A 520 -7.29 10.93 -1.83
C GLY A 520 -8.65 11.07 -1.16
N ASP A 521 -8.88 12.22 -0.51
CA ASP A 521 -9.98 12.43 0.45
C ASP A 521 -11.24 13.07 -0.14
N ASN A 522 -11.21 13.44 -1.41
CA ASN A 522 -12.32 14.15 -2.06
C ASN A 522 -13.64 13.37 -2.06
N TYR A 523 -13.60 12.04 -1.99
CA TYR A 523 -14.79 11.19 -1.92
C TYR A 523 -15.59 11.40 -0.62
N ARG A 524 -14.92 11.79 0.50
CA ARG A 524 -15.56 12.06 1.80
C ARG A 524 -16.44 13.31 1.76
N LEU A 525 -16.04 14.31 0.99
CA LEU A 525 -16.87 15.51 0.75
C LEU A 525 -18.17 15.12 0.06
N VAL A 526 -18.14 14.16 -0.85
CA VAL A 526 -19.33 13.68 -1.54
C VAL A 526 -20.21 12.84 -0.60
N ASP A 527 -19.63 12.02 0.26
CA ASP A 527 -20.37 11.22 1.25
C ASP A 527 -21.08 12.11 2.26
N SER A 528 -20.43 13.18 2.74
CA SER A 528 -21.03 14.19 3.62
C SER A 528 -22.19 14.95 2.94
N MET A 529 -22.09 15.29 1.66
CA MET A 529 -23.17 15.91 0.89
C MET A 529 -24.39 15.00 0.73
N VAL A 530 -24.16 13.70 0.49
CA VAL A 530 -25.20 12.67 0.40
C VAL A 530 -25.95 12.50 1.73
N GLU A 531 -25.25 12.58 2.87
CA GLU A 531 -25.88 12.46 4.18
C GLU A 531 -26.70 13.68 4.59
N ILE A 532 -26.22 14.89 4.32
CA ILE A 532 -26.93 16.11 4.66
C ILE A 532 -28.29 16.14 3.98
N GLU A 533 -28.40 15.71 2.72
CA GLU A 533 -29.68 15.66 2.03
C GLU A 533 -30.59 14.47 2.46
N LYS A 534 -30.04 13.32 2.88
CA LYS A 534 -30.84 12.24 3.46
C LYS A 534 -31.46 12.59 4.81
N LYS A 535 -30.83 13.51 5.57
CA LYS A 535 -31.35 14.04 6.84
C LYS A 535 -32.33 15.20 6.65
N SER A 536 -32.36 15.80 5.48
CA SER A 536 -33.26 16.93 5.15
C SER A 536 -34.54 16.47 4.42
N ARG A 537 -34.69 15.21 4.10
CA ARG A 537 -35.90 14.53 3.64
C ARG A 537 -36.49 13.70 4.77
#